data_fba2f1ec58629b030295d57ee121fa20
#
_entry.id   fba2f1ec58629b030295d57ee121fa20
#
_cell.length_a   1.000
_cell.length_b   1.000
_cell.length_c   1.000
_cell.angle_alpha   90.00
_cell.angle_beta   90.00
_cell.angle_gamma   90.00
#
_symmetry.space_group_name_H-M   'P 1'
#
loop_
_entity.id
_entity.type
_entity.pdbx_description
1 polymer ?
#
loop_
_entity_poly.entity_id
_entity_poly.type
_entity_poly.pdbx_seq_one_letter_code
_entity_poly.pdbx_strand_id
1 'polypeptide(L)'
;LREINDIIKPGMSTKDLDDFAEKRIKSFGAVPSFKGYHGFPSSICSSINNEVVHGIPNKNKIIKNGDLVKIDTGAYLDGFHGDSCISICVGDVSSNAQKLCDVAYKALHAGLSKIKAGNTLLDVAGEIEDIVLKNGFSVVEDYTGHGVGRNLHEEPSVFNFRTKELPNVVLREGMTLAVEPIVNEGTKFCKTLNDRWTVITKDGKLSAQWEHTI
;
A
#
# COMPACT_ATOMS: atom_id res chain seq x y z
N LEU A 1 -1.89 -7.53 9.82
CA LEU A 1 -0.62 -7.37 9.10
C LEU A 1 0.56 -7.93 9.90
N ARG A 2 0.73 -7.61 11.20
CA ARG A 2 1.83 -8.14 12.01
C ARG A 2 1.84 -9.67 12.00
N GLU A 3 0.70 -10.32 12.25
CA GLU A 3 0.59 -11.79 12.21
C GLU A 3 0.89 -12.37 10.81
N ILE A 4 0.55 -11.67 9.72
CA ILE A 4 0.93 -12.09 8.37
C ILE A 4 2.45 -12.04 8.20
N ASN A 5 3.09 -10.96 8.66
CA ASN A 5 4.54 -10.83 8.65
C ASN A 5 5.24 -11.97 9.42
N ASP A 6 4.64 -12.45 10.51
CA ASP A 6 5.20 -13.52 11.34
C ASP A 6 5.09 -14.92 10.68
N ILE A 7 4.08 -15.12 9.82
CA ILE A 7 3.82 -16.44 9.22
C ILE A 7 4.30 -16.60 7.78
N ILE A 8 4.46 -15.48 7.05
CA ILE A 8 4.84 -15.50 5.64
C ILE A 8 6.20 -16.16 5.44
N LYS A 9 6.27 -17.10 4.50
CA LYS A 9 7.51 -17.83 4.17
C LYS A 9 7.49 -18.35 2.74
N PRO A 10 8.65 -18.66 2.17
CA PRO A 10 8.72 -19.32 0.88
C PRO A 10 7.91 -20.62 0.85
N GLY A 11 7.24 -20.87 -0.28
CA GLY A 11 6.37 -22.03 -0.49
C GLY A 11 4.89 -21.80 -0.18
N MET A 12 4.54 -20.75 0.55
CA MET A 12 3.14 -20.33 0.72
C MET A 12 2.60 -19.73 -0.58
N SER A 13 1.33 -19.96 -0.87
CA SER A 13 0.63 -19.21 -1.92
C SER A 13 0.09 -17.89 -1.37
N THR A 14 -0.09 -16.92 -2.25
CA THR A 14 -0.76 -15.67 -1.85
C THR A 14 -2.20 -15.90 -1.40
N LYS A 15 -2.84 -17.00 -1.86
CA LYS A 15 -4.18 -17.39 -1.39
C LYS A 15 -4.17 -17.86 0.06
N ASP A 16 -3.10 -18.54 0.52
CA ASP A 16 -2.99 -18.94 1.93
C ASP A 16 -2.97 -17.70 2.85
N LEU A 17 -2.32 -16.62 2.41
CA LEU A 17 -2.31 -15.34 3.15
C LEU A 17 -3.69 -14.67 3.14
N ASP A 18 -4.41 -14.71 2.02
CA ASP A 18 -5.78 -14.19 1.90
C ASP A 18 -6.75 -14.93 2.83
N ASP A 19 -6.71 -16.27 2.85
CA ASP A 19 -7.53 -17.10 3.71
C ASP A 19 -7.23 -16.86 5.19
N PHE A 20 -5.96 -16.72 5.53
CA PHE A 20 -5.53 -16.36 6.88
C PHE A 20 -6.06 -14.98 7.29
N ALA A 21 -5.87 -13.97 6.43
CA ALA A 21 -6.31 -12.59 6.69
C ALA A 21 -7.83 -12.52 6.87
N GLU A 22 -8.61 -13.15 5.98
CA GLU A 22 -10.06 -13.18 6.07
C GLU A 22 -10.53 -13.78 7.40
N LYS A 23 -9.94 -14.92 7.78
CA LYS A 23 -10.25 -15.58 9.06
C LYS A 23 -9.93 -14.68 10.25
N ARG A 24 -8.78 -13.98 10.23
CA ARG A 24 -8.37 -13.10 11.33
C ARG A 24 -9.26 -11.87 11.42
N ILE A 25 -9.56 -11.18 10.31
CA ILE A 25 -10.45 -10.04 10.30
C ILE A 25 -11.81 -10.42 10.89
N LYS A 26 -12.40 -11.54 10.42
CA LYS A 26 -13.68 -12.04 10.93
C LYS A 26 -13.64 -12.41 12.41
N SER A 27 -12.52 -12.93 12.92
CA SER A 27 -12.37 -13.30 14.33
C SER A 27 -12.40 -12.10 15.28
N PHE A 28 -12.15 -10.89 14.78
CA PHE A 28 -12.30 -9.63 15.51
C PHE A 28 -13.69 -8.99 15.34
N GLY A 29 -14.65 -9.69 14.72
CA GLY A 29 -15.98 -9.15 14.45
C GLY A 29 -16.03 -8.17 13.28
N ALA A 30 -14.93 -7.99 12.57
CA ALA A 30 -14.83 -7.10 11.41
C ALA A 30 -15.15 -7.81 10.08
N VAL A 31 -15.36 -7.02 9.03
CA VAL A 31 -15.56 -7.51 7.66
C VAL A 31 -14.38 -7.05 6.80
N PRO A 32 -13.81 -7.90 5.91
CA PRO A 32 -12.79 -7.46 4.95
C PRO A 32 -13.35 -6.37 4.03
N SER A 33 -12.71 -5.20 4.00
CA SER A 33 -13.21 -4.04 3.23
C SER A 33 -13.11 -4.24 1.72
N PHE A 34 -12.10 -4.99 1.26
CA PHE A 34 -11.82 -5.13 -0.17
C PHE A 34 -12.70 -6.18 -0.87
N LYS A 35 -13.11 -7.22 -0.15
CA LYS A 35 -13.87 -8.33 -0.73
C LYS A 35 -15.24 -7.88 -1.25
N GLY A 36 -15.41 -7.90 -2.58
CA GLY A 36 -16.62 -7.42 -3.26
C GLY A 36 -16.60 -5.93 -3.59
N TYR A 37 -15.65 -5.14 -3.08
CA TYR A 37 -15.53 -3.71 -3.39
C TYR A 37 -15.20 -3.52 -4.88
N HIS A 38 -16.09 -2.87 -5.62
CA HIS A 38 -16.05 -2.75 -7.09
C HIS A 38 -15.82 -4.10 -7.82
N GLY A 39 -16.17 -5.24 -7.18
CA GLY A 39 -15.99 -6.58 -7.73
C GLY A 39 -14.62 -7.21 -7.43
N PHE A 40 -13.77 -6.61 -6.56
CA PHE A 40 -12.51 -7.25 -6.14
C PHE A 40 -12.77 -8.59 -5.44
N PRO A 41 -12.09 -9.69 -5.83
CA PRO A 41 -12.51 -11.03 -5.42
C PRO A 41 -12.00 -11.49 -4.05
N SER A 42 -11.06 -10.76 -3.43
CA SER A 42 -10.28 -11.23 -2.28
C SER A 42 -10.36 -10.29 -1.08
N SER A 43 -9.95 -10.76 0.08
CA SER A 43 -9.99 -10.01 1.34
C SER A 43 -8.79 -9.08 1.51
N ILE A 44 -7.67 -9.39 0.84
CA ILE A 44 -6.46 -8.59 0.79
C ILE A 44 -5.99 -8.40 -0.65
N CYS A 45 -5.17 -7.38 -0.90
CA CYS A 45 -4.30 -7.38 -2.08
C CYS A 45 -2.95 -8.01 -1.71
N SER A 46 -2.40 -8.84 -2.60
CA SER A 46 -1.05 -9.37 -2.42
C SER A 46 -0.24 -9.20 -3.71
N SER A 47 0.69 -8.26 -3.69
CA SER A 47 1.46 -7.83 -4.84
C SER A 47 2.92 -8.24 -4.66
N ILE A 48 3.48 -9.04 -5.59
CA ILE A 48 4.85 -9.58 -5.50
C ILE A 48 5.77 -8.83 -6.47
N ASN A 49 6.94 -8.42 -5.98
CA ASN A 49 8.04 -7.83 -6.74
C ASN A 49 7.60 -6.62 -7.57
N ASN A 50 7.48 -6.78 -8.90
CA ASN A 50 7.06 -5.73 -9.82
C ASN A 50 5.55 -5.47 -9.89
N GLU A 51 4.73 -6.26 -9.19
CA GLU A 51 3.35 -5.90 -8.96
C GLU A 51 3.30 -4.70 -8.02
N VAL A 52 2.66 -3.64 -8.42
CA VAL A 52 2.62 -2.35 -7.69
C VAL A 52 1.55 -2.41 -6.62
N VAL A 53 0.28 -2.53 -7.03
CA VAL A 53 -0.91 -2.61 -6.17
C VAL A 53 -1.94 -3.58 -6.74
N HIS A 54 -2.97 -3.88 -5.96
CA HIS A 54 -4.16 -4.64 -6.34
C HIS A 54 -3.87 -6.06 -6.87
N GLY A 55 -2.74 -6.66 -6.49
CA GLY A 55 -2.43 -8.04 -6.84
C GLY A 55 -3.47 -9.00 -6.26
N ILE A 56 -4.14 -9.77 -7.15
CA ILE A 56 -5.16 -10.74 -6.71
C ILE A 56 -4.48 -11.97 -6.11
N PRO A 57 -4.80 -12.34 -4.86
CA PRO A 57 -4.38 -13.59 -4.25
C PRO A 57 -4.76 -14.82 -5.10
N ASN A 58 -3.80 -15.73 -5.29
CA ASN A 58 -3.97 -16.90 -6.14
C ASN A 58 -3.21 -18.12 -5.57
N LYS A 59 -3.83 -19.30 -5.60
CA LYS A 59 -3.21 -20.56 -5.14
C LYS A 59 -1.95 -20.96 -5.93
N ASN A 60 -1.85 -20.51 -7.17
CA ASN A 60 -0.70 -20.80 -8.04
C ASN A 60 0.41 -19.72 -7.96
N LYS A 61 0.14 -18.59 -7.28
CA LYS A 61 1.13 -17.52 -7.04
C LYS A 61 1.88 -17.88 -5.76
N ILE A 62 3.00 -18.58 -5.92
CA ILE A 62 3.82 -19.09 -4.80
C ILE A 62 4.93 -18.11 -4.48
N ILE A 63 5.01 -17.72 -3.22
CA ILE A 63 6.04 -16.85 -2.65
C ILE A 63 7.36 -17.60 -2.61
N LYS A 64 8.44 -16.96 -3.03
CA LYS A 64 9.79 -17.52 -3.11
C LYS A 64 10.75 -16.81 -2.18
N ASN A 65 11.85 -17.46 -1.87
CA ASN A 65 12.97 -16.81 -1.22
C ASN A 65 13.48 -15.67 -2.11
N GLY A 66 13.67 -14.49 -1.53
CA GLY A 66 14.08 -13.29 -2.26
C GLY A 66 12.93 -12.40 -2.77
N ASP A 67 11.66 -12.78 -2.58
CA ASP A 67 10.52 -11.95 -2.98
C ASP A 67 10.30 -10.76 -2.04
N LEU A 68 9.93 -9.63 -2.62
CA LEU A 68 9.35 -8.48 -1.94
C LEU A 68 7.83 -8.54 -2.10
N VAL A 69 7.09 -8.75 -1.01
CA VAL A 69 5.65 -8.97 -1.01
C VAL A 69 4.94 -7.81 -0.31
N LYS A 70 4.05 -7.12 -1.02
CA LYS A 70 3.14 -6.12 -0.44
C LYS A 70 1.85 -6.82 -0.03
N ILE A 71 1.44 -6.63 1.22
CA ILE A 71 0.16 -7.09 1.74
C ILE A 71 -0.62 -5.86 2.18
N ASP A 72 -1.71 -5.64 1.50
CA ASP A 72 -2.61 -4.53 1.73
C ASP A 72 -3.98 -5.06 2.18
N THR A 73 -4.53 -4.48 3.24
CA THR A 73 -5.74 -4.97 3.89
C THR A 73 -6.58 -3.86 4.51
N GLY A 74 -7.84 -3.85 4.14
CA GLY A 74 -8.85 -3.03 4.79
C GLY A 74 -9.78 -3.86 5.69
N ALA A 75 -10.19 -3.28 6.81
CA ALA A 75 -11.17 -3.87 7.72
C ALA A 75 -12.28 -2.88 8.04
N TYR A 76 -13.54 -3.36 8.00
CA TYR A 76 -14.72 -2.60 8.37
C TYR A 76 -15.25 -3.11 9.71
N LEU A 77 -15.33 -2.21 10.69
CA LEU A 77 -15.82 -2.51 12.04
C LEU A 77 -16.61 -1.30 12.58
N ASP A 78 -17.76 -1.55 13.20
CA ASP A 78 -18.59 -0.54 13.86
C ASP A 78 -18.91 0.70 13.02
N GLY A 79 -19.07 0.51 11.70
CA GLY A 79 -19.46 1.58 10.79
C GLY A 79 -18.29 2.33 10.15
N PHE A 80 -17.04 1.91 10.37
CA PHE A 80 -15.84 2.57 9.84
C PHE A 80 -14.87 1.58 9.20
N HIS A 81 -14.17 2.05 8.17
CA HIS A 81 -13.06 1.37 7.53
C HIS A 81 -11.73 1.83 8.13
N GLY A 82 -10.77 0.91 8.20
CA GLY A 82 -9.36 1.21 8.35
C GLY A 82 -8.60 0.49 7.23
N ASP A 83 -7.57 1.12 6.72
CA ASP A 83 -6.76 0.65 5.59
C ASP A 83 -5.28 0.67 5.93
N SER A 84 -4.52 -0.32 5.49
CA SER A 84 -3.09 -0.39 5.77
C SER A 84 -2.37 -1.41 4.91
N CYS A 85 -1.15 -1.05 4.49
CA CYS A 85 -0.27 -1.91 3.70
C CYS A 85 1.12 -2.01 4.32
N ILE A 86 1.73 -3.19 4.21
CA ILE A 86 3.15 -3.41 4.53
C ILE A 86 3.88 -4.10 3.38
N SER A 87 5.15 -3.77 3.21
CA SER A 87 6.09 -4.50 2.36
C SER A 87 6.94 -5.45 3.20
N ILE A 88 7.01 -6.71 2.79
CA ILE A 88 7.71 -7.78 3.49
C ILE A 88 8.81 -8.34 2.58
N CYS A 89 10.05 -8.31 3.05
CA CYS A 89 11.17 -8.99 2.43
C CYS A 89 11.16 -10.47 2.87
N VAL A 90 10.94 -11.40 1.95
CA VAL A 90 10.78 -12.82 2.28
C VAL A 90 12.09 -13.58 2.06
N GLY A 91 12.71 -14.03 3.16
CA GLY A 91 14.01 -14.71 3.11
C GLY A 91 15.16 -13.79 2.68
N ASP A 92 16.09 -14.30 1.84
CA ASP A 92 17.29 -13.58 1.42
C ASP A 92 16.99 -12.71 0.19
N VAL A 93 16.58 -11.46 0.40
CA VAL A 93 16.34 -10.50 -0.67
C VAL A 93 17.61 -9.80 -1.13
N SER A 94 17.60 -9.21 -2.32
CA SER A 94 18.70 -8.36 -2.77
C SER A 94 18.84 -7.11 -1.90
N SER A 95 20.05 -6.57 -1.79
CA SER A 95 20.28 -5.30 -1.08
C SER A 95 19.44 -4.14 -1.63
N ASN A 96 19.15 -4.17 -2.93
CA ASN A 96 18.31 -3.17 -3.56
C ASN A 96 16.82 -3.33 -3.18
N ALA A 97 16.31 -4.55 -3.09
CA ALA A 97 14.96 -4.82 -2.59
C ALA A 97 14.79 -4.37 -1.13
N GLN A 98 15.77 -4.68 -0.28
CA GLN A 98 15.78 -4.22 1.11
C GLN A 98 15.80 -2.69 1.18
N LYS A 99 16.70 -2.04 0.40
CA LYS A 99 16.78 -0.57 0.34
C LYS A 99 15.44 0.05 -0.12
N LEU A 100 14.81 -0.54 -1.13
CA LEU A 100 13.51 -0.05 -1.63
C LEU A 100 12.43 -0.13 -0.56
N CYS A 101 12.33 -1.28 0.12
CA CYS A 101 11.39 -1.48 1.24
C CYS A 101 11.63 -0.46 2.36
N ASP A 102 12.89 -0.27 2.78
CA ASP A 102 13.26 0.67 3.84
C ASP A 102 12.97 2.12 3.46
N VAL A 103 13.18 2.49 2.19
CA VAL A 103 12.89 3.84 1.69
C VAL A 103 11.39 4.11 1.66
N ALA A 104 10.58 3.17 1.20
CA ALA A 104 9.13 3.30 1.22
C ALA A 104 8.59 3.44 2.65
N TYR A 105 9.11 2.64 3.60
CA TYR A 105 8.81 2.78 5.02
C TYR A 105 9.17 4.15 5.58
N LYS A 106 10.39 4.62 5.31
CA LYS A 106 10.87 5.93 5.75
C LYS A 106 10.05 7.08 5.14
N ALA A 107 9.68 6.95 3.86
CA ALA A 107 8.85 7.93 3.17
C ALA A 107 7.47 8.05 3.82
N LEU A 108 6.81 6.93 4.14
CA LEU A 108 5.56 6.93 4.90
C LEU A 108 5.72 7.69 6.22
N HIS A 109 6.69 7.31 7.05
CA HIS A 109 6.87 7.93 8.37
C HIS A 109 7.27 9.42 8.29
N ALA A 110 8.01 9.83 7.27
CA ALA A 110 8.30 11.23 7.01
C ALA A 110 7.01 12.01 6.69
N GLY A 111 6.16 11.48 5.80
CA GLY A 111 4.84 12.05 5.52
C GLY A 111 3.97 12.13 6.76
N LEU A 112 3.86 11.02 7.52
CA LEU A 112 3.07 10.99 8.77
C LEU A 112 3.54 12.02 9.80
N SER A 113 4.82 12.36 9.83
CA SER A 113 5.34 13.40 10.73
C SER A 113 4.76 14.80 10.46
N LYS A 114 4.23 15.02 9.25
CA LYS A 114 3.57 16.27 8.83
C LYS A 114 2.06 16.26 9.06
N ILE A 115 1.47 15.14 9.46
CA ILE A 115 0.03 15.07 9.78
C ILE A 115 -0.21 15.79 11.10
N LYS A 116 -0.52 17.10 10.97
CA LYS A 116 -0.86 17.99 12.09
C LYS A 116 -1.87 19.00 11.60
N ALA A 117 -2.84 19.36 12.45
CA ALA A 117 -3.76 20.46 12.16
C ALA A 117 -3.01 21.75 11.80
N GLY A 118 -3.40 22.38 10.70
CA GLY A 118 -2.76 23.58 10.14
C GLY A 118 -1.71 23.31 9.08
N ASN A 119 -1.10 22.14 9.02
CA ASN A 119 -0.29 21.72 7.86
C ASN A 119 -1.21 21.39 6.67
N THR A 120 -0.61 21.13 5.53
CA THR A 120 -1.34 20.83 4.28
C THR A 120 -0.98 19.45 3.74
N LEU A 121 -1.81 18.89 2.85
CA LEU A 121 -1.48 17.65 2.14
C LEU A 121 -0.22 17.77 1.28
N LEU A 122 0.12 18.97 0.76
CA LEU A 122 1.37 19.19 0.04
C LEU A 122 2.60 19.13 0.96
N ASP A 123 2.48 19.47 2.25
CA ASP A 123 3.57 19.28 3.21
C ASP A 123 3.84 17.78 3.42
N VAL A 124 2.79 16.95 3.48
CA VAL A 124 2.89 15.49 3.56
C VAL A 124 3.52 14.92 2.29
N ALA A 125 2.96 15.26 1.13
CA ALA A 125 3.43 14.82 -0.18
C ALA A 125 4.90 15.19 -0.42
N GLY A 126 5.29 16.39 -0.04
CA GLY A 126 6.66 16.90 -0.22
C GLY A 126 7.70 16.08 0.53
N GLU A 127 7.44 15.73 1.79
CA GLU A 127 8.35 14.91 2.58
C GLU A 127 8.49 13.50 2.03
N ILE A 128 7.37 12.90 1.58
CA ILE A 128 7.38 11.59 0.93
C ILE A 128 8.25 11.62 -0.32
N GLU A 129 7.98 12.56 -1.23
CA GLU A 129 8.68 12.68 -2.51
C GLU A 129 10.18 12.91 -2.32
N ASP A 130 10.56 13.83 -1.41
CA ASP A 130 11.97 14.15 -1.14
C ASP A 130 12.77 12.93 -0.66
N ILE A 131 12.20 12.11 0.22
CA ILE A 131 12.82 10.87 0.68
C ILE A 131 13.01 9.88 -0.48
N VAL A 132 11.98 9.68 -1.32
CA VAL A 132 12.01 8.73 -2.42
C VAL A 132 13.05 9.15 -3.47
N LEU A 133 12.98 10.40 -3.94
CA LEU A 133 13.86 10.91 -4.98
C LEU A 133 15.33 10.99 -4.54
N LYS A 134 15.59 11.41 -3.30
CA LYS A 134 16.95 11.44 -2.73
C LYS A 134 17.62 10.06 -2.72
N ASN A 135 16.85 8.99 -2.65
CA ASN A 135 17.36 7.62 -2.66
C ASN A 135 17.46 7.01 -4.07
N GLY A 136 17.10 7.76 -5.12
CA GLY A 136 17.21 7.34 -6.52
C GLY A 136 16.06 6.46 -6.99
N PHE A 137 14.91 6.50 -6.30
CA PHE A 137 13.68 5.80 -6.65
C PHE A 137 12.63 6.76 -7.21
N SER A 138 11.50 6.23 -7.68
CA SER A 138 10.40 7.02 -8.23
C SER A 138 9.11 6.83 -7.40
N VAL A 139 8.37 7.92 -7.21
CA VAL A 139 7.01 7.87 -6.65
C VAL A 139 6.03 7.52 -7.78
N VAL A 140 5.13 6.58 -7.53
CA VAL A 140 4.01 6.29 -8.45
C VAL A 140 2.99 7.42 -8.35
N GLU A 141 2.57 7.95 -9.51
CA GLU A 141 1.66 9.09 -9.60
C GLU A 141 0.22 8.70 -9.97
N ASP A 142 0.03 7.48 -10.51
CA ASP A 142 -1.27 6.99 -10.98
C ASP A 142 -2.21 6.59 -9.81
N TYR A 143 -1.68 6.44 -8.60
CA TYR A 143 -2.39 6.01 -7.40
C TYR A 143 -2.04 6.93 -6.22
N THR A 144 -3.05 7.20 -5.39
CA THR A 144 -2.93 8.13 -4.27
C THR A 144 -3.57 7.55 -3.02
N GLY A 145 -3.17 8.02 -1.87
CA GLY A 145 -3.94 7.86 -0.64
C GLY A 145 -5.27 8.64 -0.69
N HIS A 146 -6.07 8.49 0.32
CA HIS A 146 -7.44 8.98 0.33
C HIS A 146 -7.94 9.27 1.75
N GLY A 147 -9.05 9.99 1.87
CA GLY A 147 -9.84 9.97 3.08
C GLY A 147 -10.40 8.57 3.30
N VAL A 148 -10.54 8.15 4.54
CA VAL A 148 -11.11 6.86 4.92
C VAL A 148 -12.03 7.05 6.13
N GLY A 149 -13.17 6.37 6.15
CA GLY A 149 -14.12 6.56 7.23
C GLY A 149 -15.32 5.62 7.10
N ARG A 150 -16.50 6.18 6.87
CA ARG A 150 -17.71 5.39 6.63
C ARG A 150 -17.67 4.67 5.28
N ASN A 151 -17.00 5.28 4.31
CA ASN A 151 -16.64 4.62 3.05
C ASN A 151 -15.15 4.28 3.06
N LEU A 152 -14.78 3.25 2.30
CA LEU A 152 -13.39 2.84 2.16
C LEU A 152 -12.54 3.95 1.54
N HIS A 153 -13.07 4.61 0.49
CA HIS A 153 -12.45 5.75 -0.13
C HIS A 153 -13.36 6.99 0.02
N GLU A 154 -12.80 8.05 0.60
CA GLU A 154 -13.43 9.35 0.78
C GLU A 154 -12.48 10.47 0.31
N GLU A 155 -13.04 11.66 0.10
CA GLU A 155 -12.20 12.86 -0.07
C GLU A 155 -11.50 13.23 1.27
N PRO A 156 -10.33 13.85 1.21
CA PRO A 156 -9.60 14.25 0.01
C PRO A 156 -8.66 13.15 -0.51
N SER A 157 -8.25 13.26 -1.80
CA SER A 157 -7.12 12.49 -2.31
C SER A 157 -5.82 12.93 -1.64
N VAL A 158 -5.00 11.97 -1.22
CA VAL A 158 -3.73 12.18 -0.50
C VAL A 158 -2.57 11.82 -1.43
N PHE A 159 -1.99 12.82 -2.10
CA PHE A 159 -0.87 12.59 -3.01
C PHE A 159 0.42 12.29 -2.28
N ASN A 160 1.27 11.47 -2.91
CA ASN A 160 2.61 11.12 -2.41
C ASN A 160 3.72 11.90 -3.12
N PHE A 161 3.36 12.90 -3.93
CA PHE A 161 4.23 13.77 -4.71
C PHE A 161 3.64 15.17 -4.82
N ARG A 162 4.46 16.17 -5.10
CA ARG A 162 4.00 17.55 -5.28
C ARG A 162 3.24 17.70 -6.58
N THR A 163 2.02 18.22 -6.50
CA THR A 163 1.17 18.52 -7.66
C THR A 163 0.50 19.88 -7.49
N LYS A 164 0.24 20.52 -8.64
CA LYS A 164 -0.56 21.76 -8.71
C LYS A 164 -1.96 21.52 -9.28
N GLU A 165 -2.27 20.27 -9.60
CA GLU A 165 -3.51 19.90 -10.30
C GLU A 165 -4.73 19.88 -9.37
N LEU A 166 -4.49 19.77 -8.06
CA LEU A 166 -5.56 19.75 -7.06
C LEU A 166 -5.37 20.82 -5.98
N PRO A 167 -6.48 21.23 -5.32
CA PRO A 167 -6.40 22.13 -4.19
C PRO A 167 -5.52 21.57 -3.08
N ASN A 168 -4.68 22.43 -2.52
CA ASN A 168 -3.91 22.07 -1.33
C ASN A 168 -4.81 22.12 -0.09
N VAL A 169 -5.16 20.95 0.44
CA VAL A 169 -6.08 20.81 1.57
C VAL A 169 -5.34 21.06 2.88
N VAL A 170 -5.88 21.94 3.72
CA VAL A 170 -5.39 22.16 5.09
C VAL A 170 -5.92 21.08 6.01
N LEU A 171 -5.03 20.41 6.73
CA LEU A 171 -5.35 19.36 7.69
C LEU A 171 -6.09 19.93 8.90
N ARG A 172 -7.11 19.23 9.38
CA ARG A 172 -7.92 19.58 10.54
C ARG A 172 -8.06 18.40 11.48
N GLU A 173 -8.27 18.67 12.75
CA GLU A 173 -8.60 17.63 13.73
C GLU A 173 -9.84 16.82 13.30
N GLY A 174 -9.78 15.52 13.50
CA GLY A 174 -10.85 14.57 13.16
C GLY A 174 -10.82 14.09 11.70
N MET A 175 -9.93 14.59 10.84
CA MET A 175 -9.69 13.98 9.54
C MET A 175 -9.04 12.61 9.73
N THR A 176 -9.54 11.62 8.99
CA THR A 176 -8.96 10.29 8.89
C THR A 176 -8.51 10.03 7.46
N LEU A 177 -7.23 9.68 7.30
CA LEU A 177 -6.59 9.60 6.00
C LEU A 177 -5.79 8.29 5.88
N ALA A 178 -5.85 7.64 4.73
CA ALA A 178 -4.90 6.63 4.30
C ALA A 178 -3.73 7.34 3.61
N VAL A 179 -2.53 7.21 4.17
CA VAL A 179 -1.29 7.73 3.59
C VAL A 179 -0.48 6.55 3.10
N GLU A 180 -0.24 6.45 1.80
CA GLU A 180 0.23 5.22 1.16
C GLU A 180 1.28 5.45 0.06
N PRO A 181 2.50 5.87 0.39
CA PRO A 181 3.55 6.01 -0.62
C PRO A 181 3.83 4.70 -1.34
N ILE A 182 3.70 4.74 -2.67
CA ILE A 182 4.05 3.66 -3.59
C ILE A 182 5.33 4.04 -4.30
N VAL A 183 6.37 3.23 -4.13
CA VAL A 183 7.74 3.53 -4.56
C VAL A 183 8.24 2.49 -5.54
N ASN A 184 8.59 2.91 -6.75
CA ASN A 184 9.18 2.05 -7.76
C ASN A 184 10.71 2.18 -7.81
N GLU A 185 11.39 1.04 -7.99
CA GLU A 185 12.84 0.98 -8.19
C GLU A 185 13.31 1.73 -9.44
N GLY A 186 12.49 1.76 -10.47
CA GLY A 186 12.83 2.36 -11.76
C GLY A 186 11.85 3.46 -12.15
N THR A 187 11.11 3.25 -13.25
CA THR A 187 10.15 4.24 -13.75
C THR A 187 8.92 4.36 -12.83
N LYS A 188 8.36 5.56 -12.76
CA LYS A 188 7.08 5.80 -12.09
C LYS A 188 5.86 5.22 -12.81
N PHE A 189 6.01 4.87 -14.10
CA PHE A 189 4.91 4.45 -14.94
C PHE A 189 4.48 3.02 -14.67
N CYS A 190 3.16 2.82 -14.61
CA CYS A 190 2.52 1.54 -14.35
C CYS A 190 1.63 1.10 -15.51
N LYS A 191 1.17 -0.14 -15.47
CA LYS A 191 0.14 -0.67 -16.35
C LYS A 191 -0.68 -1.73 -15.63
N THR A 192 -1.98 -1.75 -15.90
CA THR A 192 -2.89 -2.77 -15.39
C THR A 192 -2.86 -4.03 -16.27
N LEU A 193 -2.89 -5.20 -15.66
CA LEU A 193 -2.96 -6.50 -16.35
C LEU A 193 -4.38 -6.80 -16.86
N ASN A 194 -4.50 -7.89 -17.64
CA ASN A 194 -5.78 -8.31 -18.22
C ASN A 194 -6.83 -8.76 -17.19
N ASP A 195 -6.42 -9.04 -15.95
CA ASP A 195 -7.32 -9.31 -14.83
C ASP A 195 -8.08 -8.05 -14.34
N ARG A 196 -7.75 -6.88 -14.90
CA ARG A 196 -8.32 -5.55 -14.63
C ARG A 196 -8.06 -5.01 -13.23
N TRP A 197 -7.21 -5.68 -12.45
CA TRP A 197 -6.85 -5.30 -11.09
C TRP A 197 -5.35 -5.14 -10.89
N THR A 198 -4.60 -6.20 -11.14
CA THR A 198 -3.16 -6.22 -10.86
C THR A 198 -2.42 -5.16 -11.68
N VAL A 199 -1.80 -4.24 -10.97
CA VAL A 199 -0.98 -3.18 -11.55
C VAL A 199 0.48 -3.59 -11.46
N ILE A 200 1.23 -3.44 -12.54
CA ILE A 200 2.67 -3.72 -12.58
C ILE A 200 3.48 -2.53 -13.05
N THR A 201 4.76 -2.48 -12.67
CA THR A 201 5.71 -1.50 -13.22
C THR A 201 5.91 -1.72 -14.72
N LYS A 202 6.04 -0.64 -15.51
CA LYS A 202 6.25 -0.78 -16.97
C LYS A 202 7.61 -1.35 -17.34
N ASP A 203 8.62 -1.14 -16.51
CA ASP A 203 9.99 -1.60 -16.73
C ASP A 203 10.31 -2.96 -16.10
N GLY A 204 9.35 -3.56 -15.37
CA GLY A 204 9.51 -4.86 -14.71
C GLY A 204 10.35 -4.84 -13.45
N LYS A 205 10.78 -3.66 -12.98
CA LYS A 205 11.55 -3.51 -11.75
C LYS A 205 10.66 -3.56 -10.51
N LEU A 206 11.28 -3.66 -9.32
CA LEU A 206 10.57 -3.81 -8.05
C LEU A 206 9.72 -2.59 -7.69
N SER A 207 8.66 -2.84 -6.92
CA SER A 207 7.83 -1.83 -6.28
C SER A 207 7.61 -2.17 -4.81
N ALA A 208 7.59 -1.16 -3.93
CA ALA A 208 7.24 -1.27 -2.52
C ALA A 208 6.14 -0.28 -2.15
N GLN A 209 5.32 -0.64 -1.18
CA GLN A 209 4.26 0.21 -0.63
C GLN A 209 4.22 0.04 0.88
N TRP A 210 4.02 1.13 1.59
CA TRP A 210 3.66 1.15 3.01
C TRP A 210 2.50 2.11 3.20
N GLU A 211 1.59 1.75 4.08
CA GLU A 211 0.40 2.55 4.32
C GLU A 211 -0.07 2.47 5.76
N HIS A 212 -0.59 3.59 6.24
CA HIS A 212 -1.36 3.67 7.50
C HIS A 212 -2.56 4.59 7.37
N THR A 213 -3.68 4.15 7.95
CA THR A 213 -4.76 5.05 8.37
C THR A 213 -4.34 5.84 9.61
N ILE A 214 -4.52 7.14 9.59
CA ILE A 214 -4.18 8.07 10.67
C ILE A 214 -5.29 9.11 10.83
#